data_4cc78ede1176396569fa875e3f3b4126
#
_entry.id   4cc78ede1176396569fa875e3f3b4126
#
_cell.length_a   1.000
_cell.length_b   1.000
_cell.length_c   1.000
_cell.angle_alpha   90.00
_cell.angle_beta   90.00
_cell.angle_gamma   90.00
#
_symmetry.space_group_name_H-M   'P 1'
#
loop_
_entity.id
_entity.type
_entity.pdbx_description
1 polymer ?
#
loop_
_entity_poly.entity_id
_entity_poly.type
_entity_poly.pdbx_seq_one_letter_code
_entity_poly.pdbx_strand_id
1 'polypeptide(L)'
;MKDLLYQYLRNPKNSSICFKLGWEYEKIGQTASAVGFYLRSTEFGRDTKQNYEALIRIALCFTKQGNRIFTIKGFLLRAITLIPNRPEAYYLLAQTYQNNREWQEAYTTAVMGYTFGLDNTKPMTDLTYPDNWVFSFQKAVNGWQIGLFDESIHILRVLNDNPAINAEYKNIIKNDLAHLGNNWKEPSIYTDDEYKSLRYKFNGAELIKKNYSQSYQDLFVLMATNGMECGSWIEIGCAHPTYGNNTKLLEELGWDGVSIDIDPNVVANWKDRTTIPYQMDATKI
;
A
#
# COMPACT_ATOMS: atom_id res chain seq x y z
N MET A 1 4.62 -10.70 40.44
CA MET A 1 5.79 -11.44 39.92
C MET A 1 6.23 -12.59 40.81
N LYS A 2 6.50 -12.39 42.15
CA LYS A 2 6.95 -13.50 43.04
C LYS A 2 6.01 -14.73 42.98
N ASP A 3 4.71 -14.53 43.10
CA ASP A 3 3.72 -15.63 43.07
C ASP A 3 3.69 -16.37 41.72
N LEU A 4 3.85 -15.65 40.63
CA LEU A 4 3.95 -16.26 39.29
C LEU A 4 5.22 -17.13 39.15
N LEU A 5 6.35 -16.70 39.74
CA LEU A 5 7.56 -17.50 39.77
C LEU A 5 7.40 -18.78 40.60
N TYR A 6 6.75 -18.72 41.75
CA TYR A 6 6.44 -19.91 42.53
C TYR A 6 5.51 -20.88 41.77
N GLN A 7 4.50 -20.38 41.09
CA GLN A 7 3.63 -21.19 40.24
C GLN A 7 4.42 -21.81 39.07
N TYR A 8 5.32 -21.06 38.43
CA TYR A 8 6.18 -21.56 37.38
C TYR A 8 7.11 -22.67 37.85
N LEU A 9 7.73 -22.52 39.02
CA LEU A 9 8.59 -23.58 39.59
C LEU A 9 7.84 -24.92 39.84
N ARG A 10 6.53 -24.84 40.17
CA ARG A 10 5.68 -26.02 40.32
C ARG A 10 5.21 -26.63 39.00
N ASN A 11 5.01 -25.80 38.00
CA ASN A 11 4.56 -26.27 36.68
C ASN A 11 5.20 -25.44 35.55
N PRO A 12 6.47 -25.74 35.17
CA PRO A 12 7.22 -24.96 34.18
C PRO A 12 6.66 -25.05 32.74
N LYS A 13 5.76 -26.02 32.48
CA LYS A 13 5.12 -26.22 31.17
C LYS A 13 3.74 -25.53 31.06
N ASN A 14 3.31 -24.81 32.09
CA ASN A 14 2.06 -24.07 32.02
C ASN A 14 2.21 -22.83 31.14
N SER A 15 1.64 -22.88 29.94
CA SER A 15 1.75 -21.82 28.95
C SER A 15 1.18 -20.48 29.43
N SER A 16 0.08 -20.49 30.18
CA SER A 16 -0.55 -19.29 30.71
C SER A 16 0.33 -18.58 31.74
N ILE A 17 0.98 -19.36 32.62
CA ILE A 17 1.94 -18.83 33.59
C ILE A 17 3.16 -18.25 32.85
N CYS A 18 3.68 -18.96 31.86
CA CYS A 18 4.77 -18.48 31.02
C CYS A 18 4.39 -17.17 30.32
N PHE A 19 3.21 -17.07 29.71
CA PHE A 19 2.73 -15.85 29.08
C PHE A 19 2.69 -14.67 30.06
N LYS A 20 2.10 -14.87 31.23
CA LYS A 20 2.02 -13.83 32.27
C LYS A 20 3.40 -13.39 32.77
N LEU A 21 4.33 -14.32 32.95
CA LEU A 21 5.72 -13.98 33.30
C LEU A 21 6.40 -13.19 32.17
N GLY A 22 6.23 -13.60 30.92
CA GLY A 22 6.73 -12.84 29.79
C GLY A 22 6.26 -11.39 29.81
N TRP A 23 4.96 -11.18 30.04
CA TRP A 23 4.37 -9.83 30.12
C TRP A 23 4.87 -9.03 31.31
N GLU A 24 5.00 -9.62 32.51
CA GLU A 24 5.58 -8.93 33.67
C GLU A 24 7.06 -8.54 33.44
N TYR A 25 7.86 -9.40 32.83
CA TYR A 25 9.26 -9.08 32.47
C TYR A 25 9.34 -7.99 31.40
N GLU A 26 8.44 -8.00 30.41
CA GLU A 26 8.38 -6.96 29.39
C GLU A 26 8.08 -5.58 29.98
N LYS A 27 7.12 -5.48 30.93
CA LYS A 27 6.77 -4.23 31.60
C LYS A 27 7.93 -3.59 32.36
N ILE A 28 8.81 -4.40 32.92
CA ILE A 28 10.00 -3.89 33.63
C ILE A 28 11.23 -3.74 32.72
N GLY A 29 11.05 -3.87 31.39
CA GLY A 29 12.10 -3.69 30.40
C GLY A 29 13.07 -4.87 30.26
N GLN A 30 12.83 -6.00 30.90
CA GLN A 30 13.65 -7.20 30.82
C GLN A 30 13.30 -8.02 29.58
N THR A 31 13.57 -7.46 28.40
CA THR A 31 13.12 -8.01 27.10
C THR A 31 13.66 -9.41 26.82
N ALA A 32 14.90 -9.72 27.21
CA ALA A 32 15.47 -11.04 27.01
C ALA A 32 14.73 -12.13 27.82
N SER A 33 14.43 -11.86 29.09
CA SER A 33 13.63 -12.75 29.94
C SER A 33 12.21 -12.88 29.41
N ALA A 34 11.59 -11.76 28.98
CA ALA A 34 10.27 -11.76 28.38
C ALA A 34 10.18 -12.67 27.16
N VAL A 35 11.12 -12.53 26.21
CA VAL A 35 11.22 -13.41 25.02
C VAL A 35 11.30 -14.89 25.42
N GLY A 36 12.16 -15.24 26.37
CA GLY A 36 12.32 -16.61 26.84
C GLY A 36 11.01 -17.20 27.39
N PHE A 37 10.25 -16.42 28.15
CA PHE A 37 8.96 -16.86 28.68
C PHE A 37 7.85 -16.90 27.63
N TYR A 38 7.81 -15.95 26.70
CA TYR A 38 6.87 -15.99 25.59
C TYR A 38 7.12 -17.19 24.64
N LEU A 39 8.39 -17.51 24.34
CA LEU A 39 8.72 -18.71 23.57
C LEU A 39 8.22 -19.98 24.25
N ARG A 40 8.43 -20.13 25.57
CA ARG A 40 7.87 -21.24 26.34
C ARG A 40 6.35 -21.27 26.30
N SER A 41 5.71 -20.11 26.36
CA SER A 41 4.26 -20.02 26.22
C SER A 41 3.78 -20.58 24.90
N THR A 42 4.42 -20.22 23.77
CA THR A 42 4.03 -20.73 22.46
C THR A 42 4.35 -22.20 22.25
N GLU A 43 5.41 -22.73 22.88
CA GLU A 43 5.79 -24.14 22.77
C GLU A 43 4.83 -25.06 23.52
N PHE A 44 4.39 -24.67 24.71
CA PHE A 44 3.51 -25.48 25.55
C PHE A 44 2.03 -25.15 25.43
N GLY A 45 1.70 -24.01 24.77
CA GLY A 45 0.34 -23.49 24.65
C GLY A 45 -0.45 -24.13 23.52
N ARG A 46 -1.72 -24.46 23.83
CA ARG A 46 -2.71 -24.86 22.81
C ARG A 46 -3.69 -23.73 22.48
N ASP A 47 -3.71 -22.66 23.27
CA ASP A 47 -4.54 -21.49 23.04
C ASP A 47 -3.96 -20.64 21.91
N THR A 48 -4.65 -20.63 20.78
CA THR A 48 -4.23 -19.94 19.58
C THR A 48 -4.13 -18.43 19.77
N LYS A 49 -5.06 -17.83 20.54
CA LYS A 49 -5.04 -16.39 20.82
C LYS A 49 -3.84 -15.99 21.67
N GLN A 50 -3.59 -16.76 22.74
CA GLN A 50 -2.43 -16.53 23.60
C GLN A 50 -1.11 -16.67 22.83
N ASN A 51 -1.02 -17.70 21.97
CA ASN A 51 0.18 -17.90 21.14
C ASN A 51 0.37 -16.79 20.11
N TYR A 52 -0.73 -16.30 19.50
CA TYR A 52 -0.70 -15.16 18.60
C TYR A 52 -0.12 -13.92 19.27
N GLU A 53 -0.64 -13.55 20.45
CA GLU A 53 -0.12 -12.39 21.18
C GLU A 53 1.32 -12.60 21.64
N ALA A 54 1.68 -13.80 22.11
CA ALA A 54 3.05 -14.10 22.49
C ALA A 54 4.04 -13.86 21.32
N LEU A 55 3.68 -14.30 20.11
CA LEU A 55 4.50 -14.10 18.91
C LEU A 55 4.69 -12.60 18.60
N ILE A 56 3.64 -11.81 18.69
CA ILE A 56 3.71 -10.35 18.48
C ILE A 56 4.56 -9.71 19.59
N ARG A 57 4.37 -10.08 20.84
CA ARG A 57 5.16 -9.57 21.98
C ARG A 57 6.65 -9.89 21.83
N ILE A 58 7.00 -11.06 21.32
CA ILE A 58 8.40 -11.38 20.97
C ILE A 58 8.93 -10.40 19.93
N ALA A 59 8.18 -10.15 18.86
CA ALA A 59 8.57 -9.20 17.83
C ALA A 59 8.79 -7.79 18.41
N LEU A 60 7.87 -7.30 19.25
CA LEU A 60 7.99 -6.00 19.93
C LEU A 60 9.22 -5.94 20.88
N CYS A 61 9.52 -7.02 21.60
CA CYS A 61 10.73 -7.09 22.42
C CYS A 61 12.00 -6.97 21.56
N PHE A 62 12.04 -7.63 20.40
CA PHE A 62 13.17 -7.51 19.46
C PHE A 62 13.24 -6.13 18.80
N THR A 63 12.12 -5.49 18.54
CA THR A 63 12.10 -4.09 18.06
C THR A 63 12.75 -3.16 19.07
N LYS A 64 12.46 -3.32 20.36
CA LYS A 64 13.10 -2.53 21.44
C LYS A 64 14.61 -2.78 21.56
N GLN A 65 15.09 -3.98 21.22
CA GLN A 65 16.51 -4.32 21.21
C GLN A 65 17.27 -3.76 20.01
N GLY A 66 16.56 -3.50 18.89
CA GLY A 66 17.13 -3.03 17.63
C GLY A 66 17.85 -4.11 16.80
N ASN A 67 18.14 -3.79 15.54
CA ASN A 67 18.99 -4.56 14.62
C ASN A 67 18.62 -6.06 14.40
N ARG A 68 17.35 -6.44 14.56
CA ARG A 68 16.87 -7.82 14.41
C ARG A 68 15.71 -7.95 13.43
N ILE A 69 15.77 -7.22 12.34
CA ILE A 69 14.69 -7.08 11.34
C ILE A 69 14.15 -8.44 10.85
N PHE A 70 15.01 -9.36 10.47
CA PHE A 70 14.56 -10.69 9.99
C PHE A 70 13.85 -11.51 11.07
N THR A 71 14.32 -11.41 12.32
CA THR A 71 13.69 -12.06 13.46
C THR A 71 12.31 -11.47 13.73
N ILE A 72 12.18 -10.14 13.72
CA ILE A 72 10.91 -9.43 13.91
C ILE A 72 9.91 -9.85 12.84
N LYS A 73 10.28 -9.77 11.56
CA LYS A 73 9.44 -10.21 10.43
C LYS A 73 9.00 -11.68 10.59
N GLY A 74 9.95 -12.56 10.94
CA GLY A 74 9.66 -13.99 11.11
C GLY A 74 8.59 -14.25 12.18
N PHE A 75 8.62 -13.56 13.33
CA PHE A 75 7.62 -13.72 14.38
C PHE A 75 6.27 -13.11 13.98
N LEU A 76 6.24 -11.97 13.31
CA LEU A 76 5.01 -11.36 12.80
C LEU A 76 4.34 -12.21 11.70
N LEU A 77 5.11 -12.76 10.78
CA LEU A 77 4.60 -13.70 9.77
C LEU A 77 4.03 -14.97 10.40
N ARG A 78 4.69 -15.51 11.43
CA ARG A 78 4.14 -16.67 12.18
C ARG A 78 2.83 -16.30 12.89
N ALA A 79 2.71 -15.10 13.44
CA ALA A 79 1.46 -14.64 14.04
C ALA A 79 0.34 -14.56 12.98
N ILE A 80 0.60 -13.97 11.82
CA ILE A 80 -0.35 -13.92 10.69
C ILE A 80 -0.77 -15.32 10.24
N THR A 81 0.18 -16.24 10.12
CA THR A 81 -0.13 -17.63 9.73
C THR A 81 -1.00 -18.33 10.78
N LEU A 82 -0.84 -18.00 12.06
CA LEU A 82 -1.59 -18.61 13.15
C LEU A 82 -3.03 -18.11 13.20
N ILE A 83 -3.26 -16.80 13.05
CA ILE A 83 -4.61 -16.19 13.00
C ILE A 83 -4.64 -15.14 11.88
N PRO A 84 -4.95 -15.56 10.63
CA PRO A 84 -4.84 -14.68 9.45
C PRO A 84 -5.84 -13.52 9.41
N ASN A 85 -6.91 -13.56 10.19
CA ASN A 85 -7.95 -12.53 10.20
C ASN A 85 -7.74 -11.45 11.27
N ARG A 86 -6.64 -11.46 12.01
CA ARG A 86 -6.33 -10.44 13.01
C ARG A 86 -5.43 -9.33 12.46
N PRO A 87 -5.73 -8.05 12.75
CA PRO A 87 -5.06 -6.91 12.13
C PRO A 87 -3.68 -6.58 12.71
N GLU A 88 -3.43 -6.83 13.99
CA GLU A 88 -2.29 -6.28 14.72
C GLU A 88 -0.94 -6.70 14.12
N ALA A 89 -0.83 -7.97 13.71
CA ALA A 89 0.41 -8.49 13.12
C ALA A 89 0.68 -7.89 11.73
N TYR A 90 -0.36 -7.69 10.91
CA TYR A 90 -0.22 -7.00 9.61
C TYR A 90 0.23 -5.55 9.79
N TYR A 91 -0.39 -4.83 10.73
CA TYR A 91 -0.04 -3.45 11.02
C TYR A 91 1.44 -3.31 11.40
N LEU A 92 1.91 -4.11 12.34
CA LEU A 92 3.29 -4.09 12.81
C LEU A 92 4.28 -4.55 11.72
N LEU A 93 3.89 -5.53 10.90
CA LEU A 93 4.73 -6.02 9.81
C LEU A 93 4.87 -4.98 8.70
N ALA A 94 3.77 -4.33 8.29
CA ALA A 94 3.81 -3.23 7.32
C ALA A 94 4.70 -2.07 7.83
N GLN A 95 4.58 -1.72 9.11
CA GLN A 95 5.42 -0.72 9.75
C GLN A 95 6.91 -1.13 9.78
N THR A 96 7.18 -2.41 10.03
CA THR A 96 8.55 -2.95 10.03
C THR A 96 9.18 -2.87 8.64
N TYR A 97 8.44 -3.23 7.59
CA TYR A 97 8.89 -3.09 6.20
C TYR A 97 9.10 -1.61 5.83
N GLN A 98 8.15 -0.74 6.17
CA GLN A 98 8.24 0.70 5.91
C GLN A 98 9.49 1.33 6.55
N ASN A 99 9.75 1.04 7.83
CA ASN A 99 10.92 1.54 8.55
C ASN A 99 12.24 1.07 7.94
N ASN A 100 12.23 -0.08 7.28
CA ASN A 100 13.38 -0.64 6.58
C ASN A 100 13.44 -0.24 5.08
N ARG A 101 12.54 0.64 4.62
CA ARG A 101 12.41 1.09 3.22
C ARG A 101 12.10 -0.03 2.22
N GLU A 102 11.50 -1.08 2.67
CA GLU A 102 10.97 -2.17 1.84
C GLU A 102 9.53 -1.84 1.44
N TRP A 103 9.41 -0.84 0.55
CA TRP A 103 8.16 -0.16 0.27
C TRP A 103 7.11 -1.06 -0.38
N GLN A 104 7.53 -1.95 -1.28
CA GLN A 104 6.64 -2.89 -1.97
C GLN A 104 6.02 -3.89 -1.00
N GLU A 105 6.83 -4.44 -0.09
CA GLU A 105 6.40 -5.37 0.94
C GLU A 105 5.50 -4.69 1.96
N ALA A 106 5.82 -3.45 2.32
CA ALA A 106 4.99 -2.65 3.22
C ALA A 106 3.61 -2.37 2.61
N TYR A 107 3.57 -1.95 1.33
CA TYR A 107 2.33 -1.74 0.59
C TYR A 107 1.49 -3.01 0.52
N THR A 108 2.09 -4.12 0.07
CA THR A 108 1.40 -5.41 -0.05
C THR A 108 0.85 -5.90 1.29
N THR A 109 1.65 -5.76 2.35
CA THR A 109 1.22 -6.14 3.71
C THR A 109 0.07 -5.27 4.21
N ALA A 110 0.07 -3.98 3.91
CA ALA A 110 -1.05 -3.09 4.25
C ALA A 110 -2.34 -3.47 3.49
N VAL A 111 -2.24 -3.82 2.21
CA VAL A 111 -3.37 -4.34 1.43
C VAL A 111 -3.91 -5.63 2.04
N MET A 112 -3.03 -6.56 2.42
CA MET A 112 -3.45 -7.81 3.08
C MET A 112 -4.13 -7.53 4.43
N GLY A 113 -3.57 -6.63 5.24
CA GLY A 113 -4.14 -6.23 6.53
C GLY A 113 -5.52 -5.61 6.38
N TYR A 114 -5.72 -4.75 5.39
CA TYR A 114 -7.02 -4.17 5.06
C TYR A 114 -8.05 -5.23 4.64
N THR A 115 -7.62 -6.21 3.86
CA THR A 115 -8.50 -7.24 3.27
C THR A 115 -8.84 -8.34 4.26
N PHE A 116 -7.88 -8.80 5.04
CA PHE A 116 -8.03 -10.00 5.89
C PHE A 116 -8.10 -9.69 7.38
N GLY A 117 -7.53 -8.59 7.84
CA GLY A 117 -7.44 -8.22 9.26
C GLY A 117 -8.75 -7.66 9.82
N LEU A 118 -9.84 -8.41 9.74
CA LEU A 118 -11.21 -7.97 10.07
C LEU A 118 -11.67 -8.36 11.47
N ASP A 119 -10.90 -9.19 12.21
CA ASP A 119 -11.24 -9.62 13.56
C ASP A 119 -10.86 -8.56 14.60
N ASN A 120 -11.85 -7.84 15.11
CA ASN A 120 -11.71 -6.80 16.14
C ASN A 120 -11.90 -7.32 17.57
N THR A 121 -11.75 -8.63 17.82
CA THR A 121 -11.83 -9.15 19.18
C THR A 121 -10.71 -8.57 20.05
N LYS A 122 -11.07 -8.15 21.27
CA LYS A 122 -10.13 -7.51 22.19
C LYS A 122 -8.93 -8.42 22.48
N PRO A 123 -7.70 -7.89 22.36
CA PRO A 123 -6.50 -8.60 22.79
C PRO A 123 -6.49 -8.93 24.28
N MET A 124 -5.69 -9.92 24.68
CA MET A 124 -5.51 -10.32 26.09
C MET A 124 -4.66 -9.31 26.87
N THR A 125 -3.84 -8.53 26.18
CA THR A 125 -2.94 -7.53 26.75
C THR A 125 -3.28 -6.12 26.23
N ASP A 126 -2.40 -5.16 26.44
CA ASP A 126 -2.49 -3.79 25.92
C ASP A 126 -2.05 -3.66 24.46
N LEU A 127 -2.04 -4.77 23.72
CA LEU A 127 -1.74 -4.74 22.29
C LEU A 127 -2.85 -3.99 21.55
N THR A 128 -2.47 -2.94 20.83
CA THR A 128 -3.41 -2.08 20.12
C THR A 128 -2.92 -1.76 18.71
N TYR A 129 -3.85 -1.44 17.83
CA TYR A 129 -3.60 -0.80 16.56
C TYR A 129 -4.65 0.33 16.37
N PRO A 130 -4.37 1.34 15.53
CA PRO A 130 -5.23 2.54 15.49
C PRO A 130 -6.67 2.30 15.02
N ASP A 131 -6.90 1.36 14.12
CA ASP A 131 -8.16 0.93 13.52
C ASP A 131 -7.91 0.62 12.02
N ASN A 132 -8.88 0.03 11.34
CA ASN A 132 -8.73 -0.47 9.97
C ASN A 132 -8.31 0.61 8.95
N TRP A 133 -8.64 1.87 9.17
CA TRP A 133 -8.20 3.00 8.33
C TRP A 133 -6.67 3.15 8.26
N VAL A 134 -5.93 2.65 9.26
CA VAL A 134 -4.46 2.75 9.27
C VAL A 134 -3.83 1.97 8.13
N PHE A 135 -4.45 0.89 7.68
CA PHE A 135 -3.96 0.14 6.52
C PHE A 135 -4.09 0.95 5.23
N SER A 136 -5.18 1.71 5.07
CA SER A 136 -5.32 2.65 3.95
C SER A 136 -4.24 3.73 4.02
N PHE A 137 -3.94 4.25 5.21
CA PHE A 137 -2.85 5.20 5.39
C PHE A 137 -1.48 4.59 5.03
N GLN A 138 -1.15 3.40 5.55
CA GLN A 138 0.09 2.69 5.21
C GLN A 138 0.16 2.38 3.71
N LYS A 139 -0.96 1.99 3.09
CA LYS A 139 -1.06 1.77 1.65
C LYS A 139 -0.72 3.05 0.87
N ALA A 140 -1.28 4.20 1.26
CA ALA A 140 -1.03 5.47 0.59
C ALA A 140 0.44 5.91 0.72
N VAL A 141 1.00 5.87 1.93
CA VAL A 141 2.40 6.29 2.17
C VAL A 141 3.39 5.41 1.43
N ASN A 142 3.21 4.09 1.47
CA ASN A 142 4.11 3.16 0.79
C ASN A 142 3.84 3.10 -0.72
N GLY A 143 2.59 3.25 -1.15
CA GLY A 143 2.19 3.36 -2.55
C GLY A 143 2.89 4.52 -3.26
N TRP A 144 2.98 5.67 -2.58
CA TRP A 144 3.76 6.81 -3.10
C TRP A 144 5.21 6.45 -3.40
N GLN A 145 5.88 5.73 -2.51
CA GLN A 145 7.28 5.35 -2.66
C GLN A 145 7.54 4.37 -3.82
N ILE A 146 6.51 3.65 -4.27
CA ILE A 146 6.57 2.71 -5.40
C ILE A 146 5.93 3.26 -6.68
N GLY A 147 5.59 4.57 -6.70
CA GLY A 147 5.10 5.26 -7.89
C GLY A 147 3.58 5.24 -8.09
N LEU A 148 2.80 4.75 -7.13
CA LEU A 148 1.33 4.74 -7.17
C LEU A 148 0.76 6.10 -6.69
N PHE A 149 1.16 7.18 -7.35
CA PHE A 149 0.93 8.55 -6.89
C PHE A 149 -0.56 8.90 -6.79
N ASP A 150 -1.33 8.60 -7.83
CA ASP A 150 -2.75 8.93 -7.89
C ASP A 150 -3.57 8.22 -6.83
N GLU A 151 -3.31 6.91 -6.68
CA GLU A 151 -3.94 6.10 -5.65
C GLU A 151 -3.61 6.65 -4.26
N SER A 152 -2.35 6.98 -4.02
CA SER A 152 -1.88 7.51 -2.74
C SER A 152 -2.56 8.83 -2.38
N ILE A 153 -2.61 9.78 -3.30
CA ILE A 153 -3.28 11.07 -3.10
C ILE A 153 -4.78 10.88 -2.89
N HIS A 154 -5.42 10.04 -3.70
CA HIS A 154 -6.85 9.76 -3.55
C HIS A 154 -7.15 9.20 -2.16
N ILE A 155 -6.40 8.21 -1.71
CA ILE A 155 -6.57 7.60 -0.38
C ILE A 155 -6.35 8.65 0.72
N LEU A 156 -5.31 9.47 0.65
CA LEU A 156 -5.03 10.50 1.65
C LEU A 156 -6.14 11.56 1.72
N ARG A 157 -6.74 11.96 0.58
CA ARG A 157 -7.90 12.86 0.55
C ARG A 157 -9.10 12.25 1.28
N VAL A 158 -9.44 10.99 0.96
CA VAL A 158 -10.54 10.26 1.62
C VAL A 158 -10.28 10.15 3.13
N LEU A 159 -9.06 9.86 3.55
CA LEU A 159 -8.68 9.77 4.96
C LEU A 159 -8.75 11.12 5.68
N ASN A 160 -8.35 12.21 5.02
CA ASN A 160 -8.45 13.57 5.59
C ASN A 160 -9.88 13.94 5.99
N ASP A 161 -10.85 13.49 5.21
CA ASP A 161 -12.28 13.77 5.44
C ASP A 161 -12.92 12.79 6.42
N ASN A 162 -12.24 11.71 6.81
CA ASN A 162 -12.77 10.69 7.70
C ASN A 162 -12.79 11.18 9.17
N PRO A 163 -13.98 11.32 9.81
CA PRO A 163 -14.09 11.81 11.18
C PRO A 163 -13.53 10.85 12.24
N ALA A 164 -13.38 9.56 11.93
CA ALA A 164 -12.86 8.56 12.87
C ALA A 164 -11.35 8.68 13.13
N ILE A 165 -10.63 9.44 12.28
CA ILE A 165 -9.19 9.60 12.41
C ILE A 165 -8.87 10.67 13.45
N ASN A 166 -7.97 10.35 14.38
CA ASN A 166 -7.54 11.27 15.42
C ASN A 166 -6.76 12.49 14.87
N ALA A 167 -6.66 13.54 15.68
CA ALA A 167 -6.04 14.81 15.26
C ALA A 167 -4.57 14.68 14.87
N GLU A 168 -3.82 13.78 15.51
CA GLU A 168 -2.41 13.55 15.23
C GLU A 168 -2.22 13.01 13.79
N TYR A 169 -2.93 11.93 13.42
CA TYR A 169 -2.87 11.39 12.07
C TYR A 169 -3.45 12.35 11.03
N LYS A 170 -4.50 13.11 11.37
CA LYS A 170 -5.02 14.15 10.46
C LYS A 170 -3.97 15.22 10.14
N ASN A 171 -3.15 15.62 11.11
CA ASN A 171 -2.08 16.56 10.86
C ASN A 171 -1.00 15.97 9.95
N ILE A 172 -0.64 14.69 10.14
CA ILE A 172 0.29 13.98 9.25
C ILE A 172 -0.27 13.94 7.83
N ILE A 173 -1.51 13.49 7.66
CA ILE A 173 -2.19 13.40 6.35
C ILE A 173 -2.24 14.76 5.65
N LYS A 174 -2.55 15.85 6.37
CA LYS A 174 -2.55 17.20 5.81
C LYS A 174 -1.17 17.64 5.35
N ASN A 175 -0.14 17.36 6.14
CA ASN A 175 1.23 17.67 5.78
C ASN A 175 1.68 16.86 4.54
N ASP A 176 1.35 15.57 4.50
CA ASP A 176 1.62 14.72 3.35
C ASP A 176 0.91 15.24 2.10
N LEU A 177 -0.39 15.56 2.18
CA LEU A 177 -1.15 16.13 1.07
C LEU A 177 -0.57 17.47 0.60
N ALA A 178 -0.15 18.34 1.52
CA ALA A 178 0.47 19.62 1.17
C ALA A 178 1.82 19.42 0.47
N HIS A 179 2.63 18.48 0.96
CA HIS A 179 3.94 18.17 0.38
C HIS A 179 3.82 17.47 -0.98
N LEU A 180 2.97 16.46 -1.06
CA LEU A 180 2.77 15.66 -2.26
C LEU A 180 1.99 16.44 -3.32
N GLY A 181 0.94 17.17 -2.91
CA GLY A 181 0.12 17.97 -3.82
C GLY A 181 0.87 19.15 -4.46
N ASN A 182 1.87 19.70 -3.78
CA ASN A 182 2.73 20.74 -4.36
C ASN A 182 3.80 20.22 -5.33
N ASN A 183 4.16 18.94 -5.20
CA ASN A 183 5.17 18.30 -6.03
C ASN A 183 4.57 17.39 -7.11
N TRP A 184 3.27 17.08 -6.99
CA TRP A 184 2.57 16.26 -7.96
C TRP A 184 1.74 17.15 -8.87
N LYS A 185 2.14 17.22 -10.12
CA LYS A 185 1.34 17.79 -11.20
C LYS A 185 0.62 16.65 -11.89
N GLU A 186 -0.68 16.82 -12.13
CA GLU A 186 -1.40 15.89 -13.03
C GLU A 186 -0.59 15.77 -14.32
N PRO A 187 -0.15 14.56 -14.71
CA PRO A 187 0.73 14.40 -15.86
C PRO A 187 0.14 14.87 -17.20
N SER A 188 -1.14 15.26 -17.16
CA SER A 188 -1.93 15.63 -18.31
C SER A 188 -2.11 17.14 -18.55
N ILE A 189 -1.51 18.01 -17.73
CA ILE A 189 -1.67 19.45 -17.89
C ILE A 189 -0.30 20.11 -17.89
N TYR A 190 0.15 20.58 -19.07
CA TYR A 190 1.30 21.45 -19.17
C TYR A 190 0.89 22.90 -18.98
N THR A 191 1.69 23.65 -18.22
CA THR A 191 1.71 25.10 -18.34
C THR A 191 2.40 25.49 -19.66
N ASP A 192 2.09 26.68 -20.22
CA ASP A 192 2.71 27.15 -21.43
C ASP A 192 4.25 27.17 -21.35
N ASP A 193 4.82 27.45 -20.19
CA ASP A 193 6.26 27.48 -19.97
C ASP A 193 6.88 26.08 -19.90
N GLU A 194 6.19 25.11 -19.25
CA GLU A 194 6.62 23.71 -19.23
C GLU A 194 6.57 23.10 -20.62
N TYR A 195 5.55 23.43 -21.41
CA TYR A 195 5.43 22.96 -22.77
C TYR A 195 6.52 23.51 -23.68
N LYS A 196 6.87 24.80 -23.56
CA LYS A 196 7.99 25.42 -24.29
C LYS A 196 9.35 24.81 -23.94
N SER A 197 9.51 24.29 -22.75
CA SER A 197 10.72 23.61 -22.27
C SER A 197 10.78 22.13 -22.65
N LEU A 198 9.70 21.54 -23.18
CA LEU A 198 9.63 20.14 -23.50
C LEU A 198 10.64 19.71 -24.57
N ARG A 199 11.12 18.50 -24.36
CA ARG A 199 12.03 17.78 -25.25
C ARG A 199 11.41 17.47 -26.61
N TYR A 200 10.09 17.40 -26.67
CA TYR A 200 9.32 17.03 -27.84
C TYR A 200 8.97 18.26 -28.66
N LYS A 201 9.65 18.41 -29.79
CA LYS A 201 9.39 19.50 -30.75
C LYS A 201 8.88 18.90 -32.04
N PHE A 202 7.72 19.36 -32.49
CA PHE A 202 7.10 18.95 -33.74
C PHE A 202 6.22 20.08 -34.26
N ASN A 203 5.81 20.00 -35.51
CA ASN A 203 4.96 21.02 -36.14
C ASN A 203 3.58 21.05 -35.47
N GLY A 204 3.14 22.20 -34.96
CA GLY A 204 1.89 22.34 -34.20
C GLY A 204 2.02 22.03 -32.71
N ALA A 205 3.22 21.76 -32.19
CA ALA A 205 3.45 21.46 -30.80
C ALA A 205 2.92 22.54 -29.86
N GLU A 206 2.96 23.80 -30.25
CA GLU A 206 2.47 24.96 -29.49
C GLU A 206 0.95 25.02 -29.35
N LEU A 207 0.22 24.22 -30.12
CA LEU A 207 -1.24 24.13 -30.08
C LEU A 207 -1.73 23.08 -29.07
N ILE A 208 -0.87 22.17 -28.63
CA ILE A 208 -1.22 21.12 -27.68
C ILE A 208 -1.21 21.68 -26.26
N LYS A 209 -2.36 21.69 -25.64
CA LYS A 209 -2.52 22.18 -24.24
C LYS A 209 -2.56 21.08 -23.20
N LYS A 210 -2.76 19.83 -23.62
CA LYS A 210 -2.94 18.69 -22.74
C LYS A 210 -2.53 17.41 -23.46
N ASN A 211 -1.83 16.54 -22.74
CA ASN A 211 -1.60 15.16 -23.16
C ASN A 211 -2.37 14.19 -22.22
N TYR A 212 -2.52 12.95 -22.63
CA TYR A 212 -3.29 11.95 -21.91
C TYR A 212 -2.47 10.75 -21.48
N SER A 213 -1.32 10.51 -22.10
CA SER A 213 -0.46 9.37 -21.77
C SER A 213 0.33 9.60 -20.48
N GLN A 214 0.69 8.52 -19.78
CA GLN A 214 1.43 8.58 -18.53
C GLN A 214 2.88 9.04 -18.69
N SER A 215 3.51 8.67 -19.79
CA SER A 215 4.94 8.91 -20.05
C SER A 215 5.17 9.60 -21.40
N TYR A 216 4.21 10.45 -21.80
CA TYR A 216 4.29 11.27 -23.01
C TYR A 216 4.36 10.48 -24.32
N GLN A 217 3.85 9.25 -24.37
CA GLN A 217 3.86 8.42 -25.57
C GLN A 217 3.08 9.05 -26.73
N ASP A 218 1.96 9.70 -26.43
CA ASP A 218 1.18 10.48 -27.41
C ASP A 218 2.00 11.62 -28.03
N LEU A 219 2.75 12.37 -27.23
CA LEU A 219 3.65 13.42 -27.72
C LEU A 219 4.85 12.83 -28.47
N PHE A 220 5.35 11.66 -28.03
CA PHE A 220 6.42 10.98 -28.76
C PHE A 220 5.98 10.57 -30.17
N VAL A 221 4.76 10.06 -30.32
CA VAL A 221 4.19 9.74 -31.65
C VAL A 221 4.11 10.98 -32.53
N LEU A 222 3.60 12.09 -31.99
CA LEU A 222 3.50 13.34 -32.72
C LEU A 222 4.88 13.90 -33.10
N MET A 223 5.87 13.77 -32.25
CA MET A 223 7.25 14.13 -32.54
C MET A 223 7.83 13.26 -33.67
N ALA A 224 7.63 11.93 -33.57
CA ALA A 224 8.14 10.97 -34.55
C ALA A 224 7.50 11.16 -35.95
N THR A 225 6.27 11.64 -35.98
CA THR A 225 5.50 11.92 -37.23
C THR A 225 5.51 13.39 -37.61
N ASN A 226 6.30 14.22 -36.93
CA ASN A 226 6.42 15.69 -37.12
C ASN A 226 5.06 16.42 -37.11
N GLY A 227 4.16 16.04 -36.17
CA GLY A 227 2.86 16.69 -36.02
C GLY A 227 1.85 16.31 -37.11
N MET A 228 1.93 15.10 -37.63
CA MET A 228 0.97 14.62 -38.65
C MET A 228 -0.48 14.80 -38.15
N GLU A 229 -1.32 15.46 -38.91
CA GLU A 229 -2.70 15.81 -38.55
C GLU A 229 -3.68 14.62 -38.66
N CYS A 230 -3.32 13.58 -39.37
CA CYS A 230 -4.15 12.37 -39.51
C CYS A 230 -3.26 11.14 -39.70
N GLY A 231 -3.54 10.13 -38.96
CA GLY A 231 -2.85 8.85 -38.98
C GLY A 231 -3.76 7.75 -38.46
N SER A 232 -3.20 6.56 -38.30
CA SER A 232 -3.94 5.43 -37.75
C SER A 232 -3.17 4.78 -36.60
N TRP A 233 -3.89 4.26 -35.59
CA TRP A 233 -3.29 3.55 -34.48
C TRP A 233 -3.95 2.17 -34.25
N ILE A 234 -3.19 1.30 -33.57
CA ILE A 234 -3.70 0.13 -32.87
C ILE A 234 -3.22 0.23 -31.43
N GLU A 235 -4.14 0.20 -30.46
CA GLU A 235 -3.85 0.25 -29.03
C GLU A 235 -4.29 -1.06 -28.38
N ILE A 236 -3.35 -1.75 -27.74
CA ILE A 236 -3.59 -3.02 -27.03
C ILE A 236 -3.49 -2.76 -25.53
N GLY A 237 -4.54 -3.15 -24.77
CA GLY A 237 -4.63 -2.83 -23.36
C GLY A 237 -4.97 -1.36 -23.15
N CYS A 238 -6.06 -0.90 -23.73
CA CYS A 238 -6.41 0.52 -23.79
C CYS A 238 -6.87 1.12 -22.44
N ALA A 239 -7.16 0.30 -21.45
CA ALA A 239 -7.47 0.66 -20.07
C ALA A 239 -8.50 1.80 -19.92
N HIS A 240 -8.13 2.96 -19.43
CA HIS A 240 -9.05 4.08 -19.23
C HIS A 240 -9.13 4.95 -20.50
N PRO A 241 -10.33 5.42 -20.92
CA PRO A 241 -10.51 6.14 -22.19
C PRO A 241 -9.78 7.48 -22.28
N THR A 242 -9.56 8.14 -21.13
CA THR A 242 -9.01 9.51 -21.08
C THR A 242 -7.86 9.68 -20.10
N TYR A 243 -7.56 8.70 -19.26
CA TYR A 243 -6.51 8.79 -18.25
C TYR A 243 -5.43 7.75 -18.49
N GLY A 244 -4.18 8.20 -18.57
CA GLY A 244 -3.06 7.34 -18.90
C GLY A 244 -3.16 6.70 -20.30
N ASN A 245 -3.95 7.28 -21.19
CA ASN A 245 -4.28 6.74 -22.49
C ASN A 245 -3.37 7.31 -23.59
N ASN A 246 -2.82 6.45 -24.44
CA ASN A 246 -1.81 6.82 -25.44
C ASN A 246 -2.40 7.38 -26.73
N THR A 247 -3.69 7.16 -26.97
CA THR A 247 -4.33 7.47 -28.27
C THR A 247 -5.39 8.57 -28.20
N LYS A 248 -5.78 9.00 -26.99
CA LYS A 248 -6.80 10.04 -26.82
C LYS A 248 -6.41 11.38 -27.47
N LEU A 249 -5.16 11.82 -27.30
CA LEU A 249 -4.68 13.04 -27.96
C LEU A 249 -4.65 12.89 -29.48
N LEU A 250 -4.23 11.73 -29.97
CA LEU A 250 -4.19 11.46 -31.42
C LEU A 250 -5.59 11.51 -32.01
N GLU A 251 -6.59 10.94 -31.31
CA GLU A 251 -7.99 11.02 -31.75
C GLU A 251 -8.50 12.46 -31.81
N GLU A 252 -8.17 13.30 -30.81
CA GLU A 252 -8.52 14.73 -30.79
C GLU A 252 -7.89 15.51 -31.97
N LEU A 253 -6.75 15.05 -32.45
CA LEU A 253 -6.05 15.61 -33.61
C LEU A 253 -6.49 14.99 -34.95
N GLY A 254 -7.56 14.20 -34.96
CA GLY A 254 -8.14 13.65 -36.18
C GLY A 254 -7.57 12.32 -36.64
N TRP A 255 -6.75 11.65 -35.81
CA TRP A 255 -6.32 10.29 -36.10
C TRP A 255 -7.46 9.32 -35.85
N ASP A 256 -7.45 8.18 -36.57
CA ASP A 256 -8.41 7.10 -36.42
C ASP A 256 -7.72 5.78 -36.06
N GLY A 257 -8.40 4.85 -35.41
CA GLY A 257 -7.76 3.60 -35.03
C GLY A 257 -8.63 2.62 -34.28
N VAL A 258 -7.96 1.59 -33.79
CA VAL A 258 -8.57 0.46 -33.08
C VAL A 258 -7.95 0.35 -31.69
N SER A 259 -8.81 0.34 -30.69
CA SER A 259 -8.44 0.02 -29.29
C SER A 259 -8.96 -1.38 -28.94
N ILE A 260 -8.18 -2.13 -28.20
CA ILE A 260 -8.45 -3.51 -27.80
C ILE A 260 -8.21 -3.68 -26.32
N ASP A 261 -9.17 -4.28 -25.61
CA ASP A 261 -8.96 -4.69 -24.22
C ASP A 261 -9.64 -6.05 -23.96
N ILE A 262 -9.06 -6.81 -23.06
CA ILE A 262 -9.62 -8.10 -22.66
C ILE A 262 -10.67 -7.93 -21.55
N ASP A 263 -10.60 -6.84 -20.78
CA ASP A 263 -11.49 -6.58 -19.65
C ASP A 263 -12.83 -6.01 -20.13
N PRO A 264 -13.96 -6.73 -19.94
CA PRO A 264 -15.28 -6.26 -20.30
C PRO A 264 -15.68 -4.97 -19.57
N ASN A 265 -15.15 -4.71 -18.37
CA ASN A 265 -15.44 -3.49 -17.63
C ASN A 265 -14.80 -2.25 -18.27
N VAL A 266 -13.63 -2.41 -18.89
CA VAL A 266 -12.99 -1.34 -19.66
C VAL A 266 -13.90 -0.97 -20.83
N VAL A 267 -14.32 -1.96 -21.62
CA VAL A 267 -15.19 -1.74 -22.79
C VAL A 267 -16.54 -1.12 -22.38
N ALA A 268 -17.17 -1.63 -21.32
CA ALA A 268 -18.47 -1.14 -20.86
C ALA A 268 -18.42 0.30 -20.31
N ASN A 269 -17.27 0.73 -19.79
CA ASN A 269 -17.08 2.07 -19.20
C ASN A 269 -16.39 3.06 -20.16
N TRP A 270 -16.18 2.67 -21.42
CA TRP A 270 -15.54 3.53 -22.42
C TRP A 270 -16.42 4.72 -22.78
N LYS A 271 -15.98 5.92 -22.40
CA LYS A 271 -16.72 7.18 -22.58
C LYS A 271 -15.78 8.27 -23.09
N ASP A 272 -16.38 9.34 -23.63
CA ASP A 272 -15.64 10.51 -24.12
C ASP A 272 -14.63 10.22 -25.23
N ARG A 273 -14.92 9.19 -26.03
CA ARG A 273 -14.18 8.75 -27.19
C ARG A 273 -15.11 8.51 -28.37
N THR A 274 -14.61 8.74 -29.59
CA THR A 274 -15.34 8.43 -30.84
C THR A 274 -15.19 6.97 -31.25
N THR A 275 -14.06 6.36 -30.92
CA THR A 275 -13.78 4.93 -31.12
C THR A 275 -14.27 4.10 -29.95
N ILE A 276 -14.80 2.91 -30.24
CA ILE A 276 -15.23 1.92 -29.24
C ILE A 276 -14.23 0.76 -29.27
N PRO A 277 -13.69 0.34 -28.11
CA PRO A 277 -12.72 -0.73 -28.08
C PRO A 277 -13.36 -2.09 -28.36
N TYR A 278 -12.61 -2.97 -29.00
CA TYR A 278 -12.98 -4.38 -29.14
C TYR A 278 -12.63 -5.15 -27.88
N GLN A 279 -13.62 -5.87 -27.33
CA GLN A 279 -13.38 -6.80 -26.25
C GLN A 279 -12.79 -8.10 -26.79
N MET A 280 -11.49 -8.26 -26.72
CA MET A 280 -10.83 -9.47 -27.20
C MET A 280 -9.42 -9.65 -26.62
N ASP A 281 -8.96 -10.88 -26.65
CA ASP A 281 -7.57 -11.24 -26.34
C ASP A 281 -6.69 -10.95 -27.56
N ALA A 282 -5.85 -9.92 -27.44
CA ALA A 282 -4.97 -9.48 -28.52
C ALA A 282 -3.94 -10.54 -28.97
N THR A 283 -3.72 -11.59 -28.19
CA THR A 283 -2.82 -12.70 -28.56
C THR A 283 -3.49 -13.68 -29.57
N LYS A 284 -4.76 -13.45 -29.87
CA LYS A 284 -5.57 -14.30 -30.76
C LYS A 284 -5.98 -13.61 -32.07
N ILE A 285 -5.32 -12.47 -32.35
CA ILE A 285 -5.52 -11.73 -33.59
C ILE A 285 -4.68 -12.33 -34.72
#